data_4f541a0e301f7bb7915a5b44208010d5
#
_entry.id   4f541a0e301f7bb7915a5b44208010d5
#
_cell.length_a   1.000
_cell.length_b   1.000
_cell.length_c   1.000
_cell.angle_alpha   90.00
_cell.angle_beta   90.00
_cell.angle_gamma   90.00
#
_symmetry.space_group_name_H-M   'P 1'
#
loop_
_entity.id
_entity.type
_entity.pdbx_description
1 polymer ?
#
loop_
_entity_poly.entity_id
_entity_poly.type
_entity_poly.pdbx_seq_one_letter_code
_entity_poly.pdbx_strand_id
1 'polypeptide(L)'
;MRIVLLSLLLASFASPALAADLTVNVFPREGAILGEEHRFSGSLAQGGKPAPGQVVLLTARPHPFNGAFEEIERTITDAGGRYTFLEQLERNHQVQILSVATSTFPAASSRVARAYVFPSARLSARTVRRNVVQITQTFTVPRDVVLKAPTRFYLGRARAATAAFVRAGGTRRVRAGRFRARVTVRVPAAYRGRFSYAACFRATRGSGLGVPKATCPTRRFRF
;
A
#
# COMPACT_ATOMS: atom_id res chain seq x y z
N MET A 1 68.36 -45.00 8.05
CA MET A 1 66.98 -45.26 7.53
C MET A 1 66.11 -44.04 7.84
N ARG A 2 65.92 -43.13 6.86
CA ARG A 2 65.10 -41.88 7.06
C ARG A 2 63.71 -42.10 6.44
N ILE A 3 62.69 -42.09 7.27
CA ILE A 3 61.30 -42.18 6.82
C ILE A 3 60.84 -40.77 6.49
N VAL A 4 60.52 -40.52 5.21
CA VAL A 4 59.87 -39.28 4.76
C VAL A 4 58.36 -39.47 4.85
N LEU A 5 57.73 -38.76 5.78
CA LEU A 5 56.27 -38.68 5.87
C LEU A 5 55.76 -37.66 4.84
N LEU A 6 55.09 -38.16 3.82
CA LEU A 6 54.41 -37.35 2.80
C LEU A 6 53.04 -36.94 3.34
N SER A 7 52.88 -35.69 3.82
CA SER A 7 51.62 -35.13 4.26
C SER A 7 50.76 -34.73 3.04
N LEU A 8 49.69 -35.47 2.76
CA LEU A 8 48.72 -35.14 1.74
C LEU A 8 47.81 -34.02 2.27
N LEU A 9 47.99 -32.79 1.80
CA LEU A 9 47.06 -31.67 2.01
C LEU A 9 45.84 -31.88 1.10
N LEU A 10 44.69 -32.33 1.67
CA LEU A 10 43.39 -32.27 1.03
C LEU A 10 42.93 -30.82 1.01
N ALA A 11 43.11 -30.15 -0.11
CA ALA A 11 42.51 -28.86 -0.37
C ALA A 11 40.97 -29.05 -0.59
N SER A 12 40.15 -28.73 0.41
CA SER A 12 38.70 -28.68 0.27
C SER A 12 38.35 -27.49 -0.63
N PHE A 13 38.04 -27.76 -1.89
CA PHE A 13 37.44 -26.77 -2.78
C PHE A 13 35.99 -26.53 -2.32
N ALA A 14 35.76 -25.50 -1.51
CA ALA A 14 34.45 -24.98 -1.28
C ALA A 14 33.95 -24.34 -2.57
N SER A 15 33.06 -25.01 -3.29
CA SER A 15 32.39 -24.40 -4.45
C SER A 15 31.68 -23.13 -4.00
N PRO A 16 31.84 -21.98 -4.70
CA PRO A 16 31.10 -20.78 -4.36
C PRO A 16 29.63 -21.06 -4.46
N ALA A 17 28.90 -20.92 -3.36
CA ALA A 17 27.46 -21.01 -3.37
C ALA A 17 26.92 -19.93 -4.30
N LEU A 18 26.22 -20.34 -5.36
CA LEU A 18 25.57 -19.41 -6.28
C LEU A 18 24.55 -18.56 -5.49
N ALA A 19 24.66 -17.24 -5.60
CA ALA A 19 23.74 -16.33 -4.95
C ALA A 19 22.31 -16.58 -5.45
N ALA A 20 21.34 -16.52 -4.53
CA ALA A 20 19.93 -16.61 -4.86
C ALA A 20 19.37 -15.22 -5.04
N ASP A 21 18.66 -14.99 -6.14
CA ASP A 21 17.96 -13.76 -6.47
C ASP A 21 16.48 -13.87 -6.14
N LEU A 22 16.00 -13.02 -5.22
CA LEU A 22 14.62 -12.97 -4.78
C LEU A 22 14.04 -11.59 -5.03
N THR A 23 12.98 -11.53 -5.85
CA THR A 23 12.33 -10.26 -6.22
C THR A 23 10.99 -10.09 -5.49
N VAL A 24 10.51 -8.85 -5.33
CA VAL A 24 9.17 -8.55 -4.84
C VAL A 24 8.54 -7.39 -5.59
N ASN A 25 7.29 -7.56 -6.00
CA ASN A 25 6.43 -6.54 -6.56
C ASN A 25 5.18 -6.43 -5.71
N VAL A 26 4.73 -5.19 -5.47
CA VAL A 26 3.51 -4.89 -4.68
C VAL A 26 2.47 -4.28 -5.62
N PHE A 27 1.25 -4.82 -5.60
CA PHE A 27 0.13 -4.33 -6.37
C PHE A 27 -1.09 -4.12 -5.46
N PRO A 28 -1.88 -3.05 -5.69
CA PRO A 28 -1.60 -1.98 -6.64
C PRO A 28 -0.39 -1.14 -6.20
N ARG A 29 0.42 -0.68 -7.16
CA ARG A 29 1.65 0.09 -6.89
C ARG A 29 1.40 1.38 -6.11
N GLU A 30 0.24 1.99 -6.32
CA GLU A 30 -0.15 3.24 -5.66
C GLU A 30 -0.71 2.99 -4.24
N GLY A 31 -1.03 1.74 -3.91
CA GLY A 31 -1.63 1.30 -2.65
C GLY A 31 -3.10 0.89 -2.82
N ALA A 32 -3.61 0.07 -1.91
CA ALA A 32 -4.99 -0.41 -1.87
C ALA A 32 -5.84 0.43 -0.90
N ILE A 33 -7.15 0.45 -1.10
CA ILE A 33 -8.09 1.05 -0.15
C ILE A 33 -8.25 0.08 1.04
N LEU A 34 -8.40 0.59 2.24
CA LEU A 34 -8.66 -0.22 3.44
C LEU A 34 -9.78 -1.23 3.20
N GLY A 35 -9.48 -2.50 3.40
CA GLY A 35 -10.35 -3.64 3.13
C GLY A 35 -10.18 -4.25 1.73
N GLU A 36 -9.35 -3.68 0.88
CA GLU A 36 -8.95 -4.28 -0.39
C GLU A 36 -7.63 -5.06 -0.24
N GLU A 37 -7.44 -6.06 -1.10
CA GLU A 37 -6.26 -6.90 -1.10
C GLU A 37 -5.06 -6.24 -1.78
N HIS A 38 -3.87 -6.49 -1.21
CA HIS A 38 -2.60 -6.30 -1.87
C HIS A 38 -2.15 -7.64 -2.44
N ARG A 39 -1.63 -7.62 -3.65
CA ARG A 39 -0.94 -8.76 -4.24
C ARG A 39 0.57 -8.53 -4.17
N PHE A 40 1.27 -9.46 -3.54
CA PHE A 40 2.71 -9.52 -3.50
C PHE A 40 3.15 -10.65 -4.41
N SER A 41 3.96 -10.37 -5.41
CA SER A 41 4.41 -11.38 -6.37
C SER A 41 5.86 -11.17 -6.74
N GLY A 42 6.52 -12.24 -7.14
CA GLY A 42 7.90 -12.19 -7.55
C GLY A 42 8.40 -13.53 -8.05
N SER A 43 9.72 -13.64 -8.09
CA SER A 43 10.40 -14.86 -8.49
C SER A 43 11.63 -15.10 -7.63
N LEU A 44 11.96 -16.38 -7.49
CA LEU A 44 13.18 -16.87 -6.89
C LEU A 44 13.99 -17.61 -7.94
N ALA A 45 15.27 -17.25 -8.07
CA ALA A 45 16.21 -17.88 -8.99
C ALA A 45 17.53 -18.14 -8.28
N GLN A 46 18.29 -19.11 -8.75
CA GLN A 46 19.67 -19.38 -8.32
C GLN A 46 20.54 -19.52 -9.56
N GLY A 47 21.60 -18.71 -9.62
CA GLY A 47 22.49 -18.66 -10.79
C GLY A 47 21.75 -18.36 -12.10
N GLY A 48 20.70 -17.50 -12.05
CA GLY A 48 19.87 -17.14 -13.20
C GLY A 48 18.84 -18.18 -13.63
N LYS A 49 18.76 -19.33 -12.96
CA LYS A 49 17.76 -20.38 -13.23
C LYS A 49 16.61 -20.31 -12.23
N PRO A 50 15.35 -20.49 -12.67
CA PRO A 50 14.22 -20.58 -11.76
C PRO A 50 14.45 -21.63 -10.65
N ALA A 51 14.00 -21.31 -9.43
CA ALA A 51 14.10 -22.20 -8.27
C ALA A 51 12.68 -22.68 -7.87
N PRO A 52 12.16 -23.77 -8.46
CA PRO A 52 10.84 -24.30 -8.14
C PRO A 52 10.84 -25.04 -6.80
N GLY A 53 9.67 -25.17 -6.18
CA GLY A 53 9.47 -25.96 -4.98
C GLY A 53 10.11 -25.39 -3.70
N GLN A 54 10.58 -24.13 -3.73
CA GLN A 54 11.21 -23.48 -2.58
C GLN A 54 10.16 -22.77 -1.72
N VAL A 55 10.27 -22.93 -0.40
CA VAL A 55 9.44 -22.20 0.54
C VAL A 55 9.85 -20.74 0.59
N VAL A 56 8.90 -19.84 0.36
CA VAL A 56 9.05 -18.39 0.50
C VAL A 56 8.06 -17.87 1.53
N LEU A 57 8.50 -16.89 2.32
CA LEU A 57 7.76 -16.27 3.40
C LEU A 57 7.50 -14.81 3.06
N LEU A 58 6.25 -14.37 3.17
CA LEU A 58 5.90 -12.96 3.21
C LEU A 58 6.09 -12.47 4.64
N THR A 59 7.03 -11.58 4.84
CA THR A 59 7.24 -10.91 6.13
C THR A 59 6.90 -9.44 6.02
N ALA A 60 6.34 -8.88 7.09
CA ALA A 60 5.99 -7.47 7.11
C ALA A 60 6.17 -6.85 8.49
N ARG A 61 6.29 -5.52 8.50
CA ARG A 61 6.20 -4.71 9.71
C ARG A 61 5.30 -3.49 9.47
N PRO A 62 4.34 -3.23 10.37
CA PRO A 62 3.42 -2.12 10.24
C PRO A 62 4.10 -0.77 10.54
N HIS A 63 3.49 0.32 10.03
CA HIS A 63 3.84 1.67 10.50
C HIS A 63 3.71 1.76 12.04
N PRO A 64 4.68 2.37 12.76
CA PRO A 64 5.73 3.28 12.30
C PRO A 64 7.06 2.62 11.82
N PHE A 65 7.07 1.33 11.53
CA PHE A 65 8.21 0.58 10.97
C PHE A 65 9.40 0.39 11.93
N ASN A 66 9.15 0.47 13.23
CA ASN A 66 10.17 0.32 14.29
C ASN A 66 10.20 -1.08 14.91
N GLY A 67 9.24 -1.95 14.57
CA GLY A 67 9.21 -3.36 14.97
C GLY A 67 10.07 -4.26 14.09
N ALA A 68 10.22 -5.52 14.49
CA ALA A 68 10.76 -6.57 13.66
C ALA A 68 9.83 -6.87 12.48
N PHE A 69 10.37 -7.54 11.45
CA PHE A 69 9.53 -8.17 10.44
C PHE A 69 8.93 -9.45 11.02
N GLU A 70 7.63 -9.59 10.89
CA GLU A 70 6.88 -10.77 11.30
C GLU A 70 6.39 -11.53 10.08
N GLU A 71 6.38 -12.86 10.14
CA GLU A 71 5.82 -13.69 9.08
C GLU A 71 4.30 -13.48 9.05
N ILE A 72 3.75 -13.17 7.85
CA ILE A 72 2.32 -13.07 7.61
C ILE A 72 1.82 -14.35 6.97
N GLU A 73 2.50 -14.80 5.92
CA GLU A 73 2.07 -15.93 5.10
C GLU A 73 3.29 -16.64 4.51
N ARG A 74 3.11 -17.91 4.10
CA ARG A 74 4.10 -18.70 3.38
C ARG A 74 3.48 -19.41 2.18
N THR A 75 4.29 -19.60 1.14
CA THR A 75 3.91 -20.36 -0.04
C THR A 75 5.12 -21.08 -0.62
N ILE A 76 4.90 -21.83 -1.71
CA ILE A 76 5.93 -22.55 -2.42
C ILE A 76 6.03 -21.98 -3.84
N THR A 77 7.24 -21.82 -4.36
CA THR A 77 7.45 -21.37 -5.74
C THR A 77 6.97 -22.41 -6.75
N ASP A 78 6.34 -21.94 -7.83
CA ASP A 78 5.90 -22.77 -8.96
C ASP A 78 7.07 -23.29 -9.83
N ALA A 79 6.76 -24.03 -10.91
CA ALA A 79 7.76 -24.56 -11.83
C ALA A 79 8.64 -23.48 -12.49
N GLY A 80 8.16 -22.25 -12.58
CA GLY A 80 8.90 -21.08 -13.07
C GLY A 80 9.63 -20.31 -11.96
N GLY A 81 9.66 -20.82 -10.72
CA GLY A 81 10.22 -20.14 -9.56
C GLY A 81 9.39 -18.93 -9.10
N ARG A 82 8.13 -18.77 -9.53
CA ARG A 82 7.27 -17.65 -9.20
C ARG A 82 6.44 -17.92 -7.96
N TYR A 83 6.04 -16.84 -7.28
CA TYR A 83 5.14 -16.90 -6.12
C TYR A 83 4.16 -15.73 -6.12
N THR A 84 3.05 -15.88 -5.40
CA THR A 84 2.05 -14.83 -5.18
C THR A 84 1.42 -15.00 -3.80
N PHE A 85 1.23 -13.87 -3.11
CA PHE A 85 0.47 -13.74 -1.86
C PHE A 85 -0.64 -12.72 -2.05
N LEU A 86 -1.76 -12.88 -1.36
CA LEU A 86 -2.90 -11.95 -1.32
C LEU A 86 -3.23 -11.62 0.12
N GLU A 87 -3.05 -10.35 0.52
CA GLU A 87 -3.22 -9.92 1.90
C GLU A 87 -3.97 -8.61 2.05
N GLN A 88 -4.87 -8.55 3.02
CA GLN A 88 -5.55 -7.31 3.41
C GLN A 88 -4.79 -6.64 4.55
N LEU A 89 -4.21 -5.49 4.27
CA LEU A 89 -3.46 -4.73 5.25
C LEU A 89 -4.32 -3.61 5.85
N GLU A 90 -4.23 -3.42 7.17
CA GLU A 90 -4.98 -2.35 7.86
C GLU A 90 -4.26 -0.99 7.85
N ARG A 91 -2.96 -0.97 7.59
CA ARG A 91 -2.12 0.24 7.54
C ARG A 91 -0.95 0.05 6.60
N ASN A 92 -0.18 1.11 6.40
CA ASN A 92 1.05 1.02 5.62
C ASN A 92 2.02 0.02 6.25
N HIS A 93 2.60 -0.85 5.41
CA HIS A 93 3.61 -1.82 5.82
C HIS A 93 4.90 -1.66 5.02
N GLN A 94 6.01 -2.01 5.63
CA GLN A 94 7.18 -2.47 4.91
C GLN A 94 7.08 -3.98 4.80
N VAL A 95 7.34 -4.50 3.60
CA VAL A 95 7.25 -5.93 3.30
C VAL A 95 8.57 -6.43 2.74
N GLN A 96 8.91 -7.66 3.04
CA GLN A 96 10.08 -8.36 2.54
C GLN A 96 9.73 -9.83 2.33
N ILE A 97 10.27 -10.41 1.27
CA ILE A 97 10.15 -11.84 1.03
C ILE A 97 11.46 -12.50 1.45
N LEU A 98 11.34 -13.62 2.12
CA LEU A 98 12.48 -14.45 2.52
C LEU A 98 12.34 -15.82 1.87
N SER A 99 13.42 -16.46 1.44
CA SER A 99 13.46 -17.88 1.14
C SER A 99 14.10 -18.64 2.29
N VAL A 100 13.54 -19.80 2.62
CA VAL A 100 14.08 -20.64 3.67
C VAL A 100 15.27 -21.43 3.13
N ALA A 101 16.38 -21.46 3.87
CA ALA A 101 17.53 -22.28 3.50
C ALA A 101 17.16 -23.77 3.53
N THR A 102 17.66 -24.52 2.55
CA THR A 102 17.63 -25.98 2.51
C THR A 102 19.07 -26.51 2.35
N SER A 103 19.26 -27.82 2.34
CA SER A 103 20.57 -28.41 2.09
C SER A 103 21.16 -28.06 0.71
N THR A 104 20.31 -27.73 -0.26
CA THR A 104 20.68 -27.45 -1.65
C THR A 104 20.45 -26.01 -2.09
N PHE A 105 19.75 -25.22 -1.26
CA PHE A 105 19.38 -23.83 -1.60
C PHE A 105 19.70 -22.87 -0.44
N PRO A 106 20.44 -21.80 -0.67
CA PRO A 106 20.77 -20.82 0.36
C PRO A 106 19.56 -19.96 0.73
N ALA A 107 19.52 -19.45 1.96
CA ALA A 107 18.55 -18.42 2.32
C ALA A 107 18.76 -17.17 1.46
N ALA A 108 17.68 -16.53 1.06
CA ALA A 108 17.72 -15.25 0.37
C ALA A 108 16.67 -14.30 0.90
N SER A 109 16.88 -13.01 0.69
CA SER A 109 15.91 -11.97 1.03
C SER A 109 15.73 -11.00 -0.13
N SER A 110 14.49 -10.59 -0.38
CA SER A 110 14.21 -9.53 -1.33
C SER A 110 14.60 -8.16 -0.75
N ARG A 111 14.63 -7.14 -1.61
CA ARG A 111 14.59 -5.75 -1.13
C ARG A 111 13.33 -5.51 -0.30
N VAL A 112 13.40 -4.57 0.64
CA VAL A 112 12.23 -4.08 1.36
C VAL A 112 11.37 -3.22 0.42
N ALA A 113 10.10 -3.59 0.26
CA ALA A 113 9.11 -2.82 -0.48
C ALA A 113 8.12 -2.15 0.47
N ARG A 114 7.32 -1.21 -0.03
CA ARG A 114 6.27 -0.53 0.74
C ARG A 114 4.91 -0.86 0.18
N ALA A 115 4.01 -1.33 1.03
CA ALA A 115 2.59 -1.48 0.77
C ALA A 115 1.85 -0.32 1.45
N TYR A 116 1.08 0.44 0.65
CA TYR A 116 0.35 1.61 1.14
C TYR A 116 -1.14 1.30 1.23
N VAL A 117 -1.76 1.71 2.33
CA VAL A 117 -3.19 1.57 2.57
C VAL A 117 -3.84 2.94 2.63
N PHE A 118 -4.84 3.18 1.77
CA PHE A 118 -5.63 4.40 1.80
C PHE A 118 -6.82 4.27 2.74
N PRO A 119 -7.21 5.33 3.43
CA PRO A 119 -8.48 5.32 4.14
C PRO A 119 -9.63 5.11 3.14
N SER A 120 -10.61 4.28 3.49
CA SER A 120 -11.84 4.21 2.72
C SER A 120 -12.57 5.55 2.82
N ALA A 121 -12.90 6.15 1.68
CA ALA A 121 -13.42 7.51 1.62
C ALA A 121 -14.73 7.59 0.83
N ARG A 122 -15.79 8.15 1.45
CA ARG A 122 -17.09 8.36 0.82
C ARG A 122 -17.41 9.84 0.71
N LEU A 123 -17.68 10.29 -0.50
CA LEU A 123 -18.05 11.66 -0.82
C LEU A 123 -19.56 11.75 -1.03
N SER A 124 -20.19 12.73 -0.41
CA SER A 124 -21.62 13.01 -0.55
C SER A 124 -21.89 14.52 -0.54
N ALA A 125 -23.04 14.91 -1.11
CA ALA A 125 -23.52 16.27 -1.05
C ALA A 125 -25.02 16.27 -0.76
N ARG A 126 -25.49 17.34 -0.10
CA ARG A 126 -26.93 17.58 0.12
C ARG A 126 -27.26 19.06 0.02
N THR A 127 -28.45 19.39 -0.46
CA THR A 127 -28.96 20.74 -0.43
C THR A 127 -29.29 21.12 1.02
N VAL A 128 -28.83 22.28 1.46
CA VAL A 128 -29.14 22.86 2.79
C VAL A 128 -30.22 23.90 2.65
N ARG A 129 -30.16 24.74 1.63
CA ARG A 129 -31.14 25.73 1.21
C ARG A 129 -30.91 26.09 -0.25
N ARG A 130 -31.81 26.89 -0.85
CA ARG A 130 -31.67 27.31 -2.25
C ARG A 130 -30.24 27.78 -2.59
N ASN A 131 -29.64 27.17 -3.58
CA ASN A 131 -28.25 27.43 -4.04
C ASN A 131 -27.16 27.23 -3.00
N VAL A 132 -27.42 26.52 -1.90
CA VAL A 132 -26.42 26.21 -0.89
C VAL A 132 -26.34 24.70 -0.67
N VAL A 133 -25.17 24.14 -0.89
CA VAL A 133 -24.91 22.69 -0.77
C VAL A 133 -23.89 22.45 0.31
N GLN A 134 -24.14 21.43 1.10
CA GLN A 134 -23.16 20.90 2.03
C GLN A 134 -22.48 19.67 1.39
N ILE A 135 -21.17 19.75 1.22
CA ILE A 135 -20.35 18.63 0.74
C ILE A 135 -19.66 18.00 1.94
N THR A 136 -19.75 16.69 2.03
CA THR A 136 -19.19 15.90 3.13
C THR A 136 -18.31 14.78 2.60
N GLN A 137 -17.07 14.72 3.08
CA GLN A 137 -16.16 13.60 2.91
C GLN A 137 -16.11 12.83 4.22
N THR A 138 -16.52 11.57 4.20
CA THR A 138 -16.42 10.66 5.35
C THR A 138 -15.28 9.69 5.10
N PHE A 139 -14.48 9.41 6.13
CA PHE A 139 -13.38 8.48 6.10
C PHE A 139 -13.65 7.34 7.07
N THR A 140 -13.28 6.13 6.66
CA THR A 140 -13.18 4.95 7.53
C THR A 140 -11.74 4.51 7.58
N VAL A 141 -11.23 4.28 8.80
CA VAL A 141 -9.87 3.88 9.13
C VAL A 141 -9.90 2.86 10.27
N PRO A 142 -8.84 2.13 10.59
CA PRO A 142 -8.73 1.33 11.80
C PRO A 142 -9.07 2.14 13.05
N ARG A 143 -9.61 1.49 14.09
CA ARG A 143 -10.14 2.19 15.27
C ARG A 143 -9.09 2.96 16.08
N ASP A 144 -7.86 2.50 16.06
CA ASP A 144 -6.70 3.06 16.75
C ASP A 144 -6.00 4.19 15.96
N VAL A 145 -6.35 4.36 14.68
CA VAL A 145 -5.74 5.39 13.83
C VAL A 145 -6.35 6.76 14.09
N VAL A 146 -5.47 7.74 14.30
CA VAL A 146 -5.83 9.17 14.32
C VAL A 146 -5.58 9.77 12.94
N LEU A 147 -6.64 9.89 12.14
CA LEU A 147 -6.53 10.44 10.80
C LEU A 147 -6.44 11.97 10.83
N LYS A 148 -5.35 12.51 10.29
CA LYS A 148 -5.20 13.90 9.91
C LYS A 148 -5.11 13.97 8.38
N ALA A 149 -6.21 14.35 7.72
CA ALA A 149 -6.32 14.40 6.27
C ALA A 149 -6.93 15.74 5.83
N PRO A 150 -6.15 16.81 5.70
CA PRO A 150 -6.65 18.07 5.16
C PRO A 150 -7.29 17.82 3.81
N THR A 151 -8.52 18.31 3.65
CA THR A 151 -9.36 18.06 2.48
C THR A 151 -9.61 19.36 1.74
N ARG A 152 -9.37 19.37 0.43
CA ARG A 152 -9.71 20.47 -0.48
C ARG A 152 -10.93 20.09 -1.28
N PHE A 153 -11.95 20.95 -1.26
CA PHE A 153 -13.20 20.76 -1.98
C PHE A 153 -13.23 21.58 -3.25
N TYR A 154 -13.78 21.00 -4.31
CA TYR A 154 -13.84 21.56 -5.64
C TYR A 154 -15.25 21.47 -6.19
N LEU A 155 -15.66 22.49 -6.95
CA LEU A 155 -16.89 22.49 -7.76
C LEU A 155 -16.55 22.75 -9.21
N GLY A 156 -17.27 22.09 -10.12
CA GLY A 156 -17.12 22.25 -11.56
C GLY A 156 -18.44 22.05 -12.29
N ARG A 157 -18.52 22.49 -13.53
CA ARG A 157 -19.65 22.18 -14.42
C ARG A 157 -19.74 20.67 -14.63
N ALA A 158 -20.93 20.14 -14.92
CA ALA A 158 -21.21 18.71 -14.93
C ALA A 158 -20.29 17.84 -15.83
N ARG A 159 -19.63 18.44 -16.82
CA ARG A 159 -18.69 17.76 -17.72
C ARG A 159 -17.28 18.35 -17.73
N ALA A 160 -16.97 19.30 -16.83
CA ALA A 160 -15.66 19.92 -16.80
C ALA A 160 -14.61 18.95 -16.23
N ALA A 161 -13.51 18.78 -16.95
CA ALA A 161 -12.35 18.05 -16.46
C ALA A 161 -11.67 18.77 -15.28
N THR A 162 -11.83 20.08 -15.17
CA THR A 162 -11.27 20.92 -14.13
C THR A 162 -12.38 21.53 -13.27
N ALA A 163 -12.35 21.25 -11.98
CA ALA A 163 -13.22 21.87 -11.00
C ALA A 163 -12.48 23.00 -10.29
N ALA A 164 -13.15 24.15 -10.09
CA ALA A 164 -12.57 25.25 -9.35
C ALA A 164 -12.45 24.91 -7.86
N PHE A 165 -11.33 25.25 -7.24
CA PHE A 165 -11.15 25.16 -5.80
C PHE A 165 -12.13 26.09 -5.09
N VAL A 166 -12.83 25.55 -4.09
CA VAL A 166 -13.84 26.30 -3.36
C VAL A 166 -13.40 26.57 -1.91
N ARG A 167 -12.96 25.52 -1.20
CA ARG A 167 -12.63 25.65 0.22
C ARG A 167 -11.80 24.47 0.72
N ALA A 168 -10.93 24.72 1.71
CA ALA A 168 -10.31 23.67 2.52
C ALA A 168 -11.16 23.38 3.76
N GLY A 169 -11.18 22.13 4.18
CA GLY A 169 -11.82 21.67 5.41
C GLY A 169 -10.89 20.76 6.22
N GLY A 170 -10.90 20.95 7.54
CA GLY A 170 -10.22 20.02 8.46
C GLY A 170 -11.01 18.74 8.67
N THR A 171 -10.30 17.64 8.89
CA THR A 171 -10.94 16.39 9.35
C THR A 171 -11.21 16.45 10.85
N ARG A 172 -12.40 16.03 11.23
CA ARG A 172 -12.79 15.87 12.64
C ARG A 172 -13.17 14.42 12.89
N ARG A 173 -12.80 13.90 14.06
CA ARG A 173 -13.23 12.58 14.52
C ARG A 173 -14.74 12.62 14.82
N VAL A 174 -15.47 11.66 14.29
CA VAL A 174 -16.92 11.48 14.56
C VAL A 174 -17.09 10.40 15.64
N ARG A 175 -16.36 9.29 15.50
CA ARG A 175 -16.24 8.19 16.44
C ARG A 175 -14.95 7.41 16.15
N ALA A 176 -14.63 6.37 16.94
CA ALA A 176 -13.50 5.51 16.68
C ALA A 176 -13.57 4.95 15.25
N GLY A 177 -12.47 5.05 14.49
CA GLY A 177 -12.37 4.62 13.10
C GLY A 177 -13.17 5.45 12.09
N ARG A 178 -13.86 6.53 12.50
CA ARG A 178 -14.61 7.39 11.57
C ARG A 178 -14.27 8.87 11.73
N PHE A 179 -13.96 9.49 10.59
CA PHE A 179 -13.62 10.91 10.49
C PHE A 179 -14.47 11.57 9.40
N ARG A 180 -14.58 12.91 9.49
CA ARG A 180 -15.36 13.69 8.55
C ARG A 180 -14.70 15.03 8.28
N ALA A 181 -14.67 15.42 6.99
CA ALA A 181 -14.46 16.78 6.55
C ALA A 181 -15.73 17.31 5.90
N ARG A 182 -16.08 18.58 6.17
CA ARG A 182 -17.33 19.17 5.69
C ARG A 182 -17.12 20.62 5.31
N VAL A 183 -17.76 21.01 4.22
CA VAL A 183 -17.89 22.41 3.82
C VAL A 183 -19.32 22.74 3.38
N THR A 184 -19.73 23.96 3.59
CA THR A 184 -20.99 24.50 3.05
C THR A 184 -20.63 25.58 2.05
N VAL A 185 -21.12 25.44 0.82
CA VAL A 185 -20.77 26.33 -0.29
C VAL A 185 -22.02 26.83 -1.01
N ARG A 186 -22.00 28.08 -1.48
CA ARG A 186 -22.99 28.61 -2.40
C ARG A 186 -22.62 28.14 -3.81
N VAL A 187 -23.54 27.48 -4.49
CA VAL A 187 -23.33 27.03 -5.87
C VAL A 187 -23.54 28.22 -6.80
N PRO A 188 -22.56 28.58 -7.64
CA PRO A 188 -22.70 29.66 -8.62
C PRO A 188 -23.89 29.44 -9.56
N ALA A 189 -24.52 30.52 -10.02
CA ALA A 189 -25.65 30.43 -10.95
C ALA A 189 -25.33 29.64 -12.23
N ALA A 190 -24.08 29.75 -12.70
CA ALA A 190 -23.60 29.01 -13.88
C ALA A 190 -23.58 27.47 -13.70
N TYR A 191 -23.72 26.95 -12.49
CA TYR A 191 -23.72 25.51 -12.19
C TYR A 191 -25.09 24.97 -11.79
N ARG A 192 -26.15 25.76 -11.95
CA ARG A 192 -27.51 25.35 -11.60
C ARG A 192 -27.93 24.12 -12.42
N GLY A 193 -28.73 23.24 -11.80
CA GLY A 193 -29.24 22.01 -12.38
C GLY A 193 -28.29 20.82 -12.20
N ARG A 194 -27.07 20.89 -12.68
CA ARG A 194 -26.07 19.81 -12.54
C ARG A 194 -24.68 20.38 -12.33
N PHE A 195 -23.98 19.86 -11.36
CA PHE A 195 -22.56 20.16 -11.17
C PHE A 195 -21.80 18.93 -10.72
N SER A 196 -20.51 18.92 -10.95
CA SER A 196 -19.56 17.97 -10.39
C SER A 196 -18.95 18.55 -9.12
N TYR A 197 -18.64 17.70 -8.18
CA TYR A 197 -17.91 18.07 -6.98
C TYR A 197 -16.87 17.00 -6.67
N ALA A 198 -15.74 17.43 -6.14
CA ALA A 198 -14.66 16.55 -5.74
C ALA A 198 -14.12 17.00 -4.37
N ALA A 199 -13.51 16.06 -3.67
CA ALA A 199 -12.80 16.34 -2.45
C ALA A 199 -11.44 15.64 -2.51
N CYS A 200 -10.38 16.41 -2.67
CA CYS A 200 -9.01 15.90 -2.64
C CYS A 200 -8.48 15.92 -1.21
N PHE A 201 -7.97 14.78 -0.76
CA PHE A 201 -7.35 14.67 0.55
C PHE A 201 -6.01 13.96 0.47
N ARG A 202 -5.17 14.19 1.47
CA ARG A 202 -3.91 13.50 1.66
C ARG A 202 -3.76 13.15 3.14
N ALA A 203 -3.69 11.88 3.45
CA ALA A 203 -3.39 11.45 4.81
C ALA A 203 -1.99 11.89 5.23
N THR A 204 -1.82 12.34 6.48
CA THR A 204 -0.50 12.74 6.99
C THR A 204 0.34 11.50 7.30
N ARG A 205 1.66 11.62 7.18
CA ARG A 205 2.60 10.52 7.43
C ARG A 205 2.41 9.85 8.80
N GLY A 206 2.09 10.63 9.84
CA GLY A 206 1.89 10.10 11.20
C GLY A 206 0.60 9.28 11.39
N SER A 207 -0.30 9.21 10.39
CA SER A 207 -1.51 8.39 10.48
C SER A 207 -1.25 6.91 10.17
N GLY A 208 -0.10 6.56 9.64
CA GLY A 208 0.18 5.19 9.16
C GLY A 208 -0.63 4.78 7.93
N LEU A 209 -1.32 5.70 7.30
CA LEU A 209 -2.15 5.51 6.12
C LEU A 209 -1.77 6.47 5.00
N GLY A 210 -2.09 6.06 3.77
CA GLY A 210 -1.98 6.91 2.59
C GLY A 210 -0.58 6.96 2.00
N VAL A 211 -0.50 7.65 0.90
CA VAL A 211 0.69 7.81 0.07
C VAL A 211 0.99 9.27 -0.20
N PRO A 212 2.12 9.58 -0.83
CA PRO A 212 2.49 10.93 -1.21
C PRO A 212 1.47 11.67 -2.09
N LYS A 213 0.71 10.97 -2.91
CA LYS A 213 -0.29 11.59 -3.80
C LYS A 213 -1.63 11.84 -3.10
N ALA A 214 -2.31 12.93 -3.46
CA ALA A 214 -3.66 13.19 -2.99
C ALA A 214 -4.66 12.27 -3.69
N THR A 215 -5.67 11.82 -2.95
CA THR A 215 -6.81 11.07 -3.49
C THR A 215 -7.97 12.01 -3.72
N CYS A 216 -8.56 12.00 -4.92
CA CYS A 216 -9.59 12.95 -5.34
C CYS A 216 -10.85 12.25 -5.86
N PRO A 217 -11.69 11.67 -5.00
CA PRO A 217 -12.98 11.14 -5.44
C PRO A 217 -13.85 12.27 -6.00
N THR A 218 -14.49 11.99 -7.13
CA THR A 218 -15.38 12.92 -7.83
C THR A 218 -16.79 12.34 -7.92
N ARG A 219 -17.82 13.19 -7.78
CA ARG A 219 -19.23 12.83 -7.89
C ARG A 219 -19.98 13.91 -8.66
N ARG A 220 -21.17 13.56 -9.18
CA ARG A 220 -22.11 14.48 -9.80
C ARG A 220 -23.29 14.67 -8.88
N PHE A 221 -23.84 15.86 -8.87
CA PHE A 221 -25.03 16.23 -8.09
C PHE A 221 -26.04 16.93 -9.01
N ARG A 222 -27.32 16.66 -8.77
CA ARG A 222 -28.45 17.39 -9.35
C ARG A 222 -29.16 18.15 -8.24
N PHE A 223 -29.56 19.38 -8.54
CA PHE A 223 -30.52 20.14 -7.72
C PHE A 223 -31.92 19.69 -8.00
#